data_ee7ed93c280e1d5efe561361b8aa4244
#
_entry.id   ee7ed93c280e1d5efe561361b8aa4244
#
_cell.length_a   1.000
_cell.length_b   1.000
_cell.length_c   1.000
_cell.angle_alpha   90.00
_cell.angle_beta   90.00
_cell.angle_gamma   90.00
#
_symmetry.space_group_name_H-M   'P 1'
#
loop_
_entity.id
_entity.type
_entity.pdbx_description
1 polymer ?
#
loop_
_entity_poly.entity_id
_entity_poly.type
_entity_poly.pdbx_seq_one_letter_code
_entity_poly.pdbx_strand_id
1 'polypeptide(L)'
;MEALQNLEKKIATLIDLVNKIKKENAGLVEQNAQLTKQLKESQESLLRDTQNVNSLQKQRKETISVVDSLIKSIDTFVEREK
;
A
#
# COMPACT_ATOMS: atom_id res chain seq x y z
N MET A 1 -20.96 31.39 -47.49
CA MET A 1 -21.30 30.10 -48.04
C MET A 1 -21.59 29.13 -46.91
N GLU A 2 -22.73 28.49 -46.93
CA GLU A 2 -23.21 27.65 -45.83
C GLU A 2 -22.30 26.46 -45.54
N ALA A 3 -21.79 25.80 -46.61
CA ALA A 3 -20.88 24.69 -46.44
C ALA A 3 -19.57 25.06 -45.73
N LEU A 4 -19.03 26.24 -46.04
CA LEU A 4 -17.84 26.75 -45.42
C LEU A 4 -18.06 27.09 -43.94
N GLN A 5 -19.19 27.71 -43.62
CA GLN A 5 -19.58 28.00 -42.23
C GLN A 5 -19.75 26.72 -41.41
N ASN A 6 -20.36 25.69 -41.99
CA ASN A 6 -20.50 24.39 -41.35
C ASN A 6 -19.12 23.74 -41.10
N LEU A 7 -18.22 23.83 -42.04
CA LEU A 7 -16.86 23.34 -41.89
C LEU A 7 -16.13 24.06 -40.75
N GLU A 8 -16.24 25.40 -40.71
CA GLU A 8 -15.65 26.20 -39.62
C GLU A 8 -16.15 25.79 -38.27
N LYS A 9 -17.47 25.57 -38.13
CA LYS A 9 -18.09 25.11 -36.88
C LYS A 9 -17.56 23.73 -36.47
N LYS A 10 -17.44 22.80 -37.42
CA LYS A 10 -16.91 21.46 -37.15
C LYS A 10 -15.45 21.50 -36.74
N ILE A 11 -14.64 22.35 -37.35
CA ILE A 11 -13.25 22.55 -36.95
C ILE A 11 -13.16 23.08 -35.54
N ALA A 12 -13.99 24.09 -35.18
CA ALA A 12 -14.00 24.66 -33.84
C ALA A 12 -14.39 23.61 -32.81
N THR A 13 -15.43 22.81 -33.11
CA THR A 13 -15.84 21.71 -32.24
C THR A 13 -14.74 20.67 -32.05
N LEU A 14 -14.04 20.32 -33.12
CA LEU A 14 -12.94 19.39 -33.08
C LEU A 14 -11.78 19.89 -32.22
N ILE A 15 -11.45 21.19 -32.36
CA ILE A 15 -10.40 21.81 -31.56
C ILE A 15 -10.77 21.78 -30.07
N ASP A 16 -12.01 22.11 -29.74
CA ASP A 16 -12.52 22.05 -28.37
C ASP A 16 -12.42 20.63 -27.80
N LEU A 17 -12.79 19.62 -28.61
CA LEU A 17 -12.70 18.23 -28.23
C LEU A 17 -11.26 17.78 -27.97
N VAL A 18 -10.33 18.16 -28.85
CA VAL A 18 -8.91 17.86 -28.70
C VAL A 18 -8.36 18.48 -27.42
N ASN A 19 -8.72 19.74 -27.14
CA ASN A 19 -8.29 20.41 -25.91
C ASN A 19 -8.85 19.73 -24.66
N LYS A 20 -10.10 19.28 -24.72
CA LYS A 20 -10.73 18.54 -23.64
C LYS A 20 -10.01 17.22 -23.37
N ILE A 21 -9.72 16.49 -24.44
CA ILE A 21 -8.98 15.21 -24.35
C ILE A 21 -7.58 15.43 -23.76
N LYS A 22 -6.88 16.48 -24.17
CA LYS A 22 -5.56 16.81 -23.61
C LYS A 22 -5.62 17.07 -22.12
N LYS A 23 -6.63 17.80 -21.66
CA LYS A 23 -6.84 18.05 -20.23
C LYS A 23 -7.14 16.77 -19.47
N GLU A 24 -8.02 15.92 -20.01
CA GLU A 24 -8.35 14.64 -19.41
C GLU A 24 -7.13 13.73 -19.32
N ASN A 25 -6.32 13.70 -20.39
CA ASN A 25 -5.08 12.90 -20.39
C ASN A 25 -4.09 13.39 -19.33
N ALA A 26 -3.90 14.71 -19.22
CA ALA A 26 -3.03 15.29 -18.21
C ALA A 26 -3.50 14.92 -16.80
N GLY A 27 -4.82 15.01 -16.56
CA GLY A 27 -5.43 14.61 -15.30
C GLY A 27 -5.23 13.14 -14.98
N LEU A 28 -5.41 12.27 -15.98
CA LEU A 28 -5.20 10.83 -15.82
C LEU A 28 -3.75 10.47 -15.54
N VAL A 29 -2.81 11.13 -16.21
CA VAL A 29 -1.37 10.93 -15.96
C VAL A 29 -1.04 11.31 -14.52
N GLU A 30 -1.57 12.41 -14.02
CA GLU A 30 -1.36 12.84 -12.65
C GLU A 30 -1.99 11.87 -11.65
N GLN A 31 -3.23 11.44 -11.91
CA GLN A 31 -3.89 10.45 -11.06
C GLN A 31 -3.12 9.13 -11.02
N ASN A 32 -2.62 8.66 -12.16
CA ASN A 32 -1.81 7.45 -12.22
C ASN A 32 -0.53 7.59 -11.40
N ALA A 33 0.12 8.75 -11.47
CA ALA A 33 1.33 9.01 -10.68
C ALA A 33 1.03 8.99 -9.19
N GLN A 34 -0.08 9.61 -8.76
CA GLN A 34 -0.51 9.61 -7.37
C GLN A 34 -0.88 8.21 -6.88
N LEU A 35 -1.61 7.45 -7.69
CA LEU A 35 -1.99 6.08 -7.34
C LEU A 35 -0.77 5.17 -7.23
N THR A 36 0.19 5.32 -8.12
CA THR A 36 1.46 4.57 -8.07
C THR A 36 2.22 4.88 -6.79
N LYS A 37 2.26 6.15 -6.41
CA LYS A 37 2.91 6.58 -5.16
C LYS A 37 2.20 6.00 -3.93
N GLN A 38 0.87 6.08 -3.89
CA GLN A 38 0.07 5.53 -2.80
C GLN A 38 0.23 4.02 -2.67
N LEU A 39 0.26 3.32 -3.82
CA LEU A 39 0.46 1.88 -3.83
C LEU A 39 1.83 1.51 -3.27
N LYS A 40 2.87 2.22 -3.67
CA LYS A 40 4.22 2.01 -3.16
C LYS A 40 4.29 2.23 -1.65
N GLU A 41 3.69 3.33 -1.17
CA GLU A 41 3.65 3.63 0.27
C GLU A 41 2.90 2.56 1.05
N SER A 42 1.78 2.07 0.51
CA SER A 42 1.01 0.99 1.13
C SER A 42 1.78 -0.32 1.18
N GLN A 43 2.50 -0.65 0.10
CA GLN A 43 3.34 -1.86 0.06
C GLN A 43 4.48 -1.77 1.07
N GLU A 44 5.12 -0.62 1.19
CA GLU A 44 6.19 -0.41 2.18
C GLU A 44 5.66 -0.50 3.60
N SER A 45 4.48 0.08 3.86
CA SER A 45 3.82 0.00 5.17
C SER A 45 3.46 -1.44 5.51
N LEU A 46 2.92 -2.19 4.55
CA LEU A 46 2.59 -3.60 4.74
C LEU A 46 3.83 -4.44 5.04
N LEU A 47 4.92 -4.17 4.35
CA LEU A 47 6.18 -4.87 4.59
C LEU A 47 6.69 -4.61 6.02
N ARG A 48 6.65 -3.35 6.48
CA ARG A 48 7.03 -3.00 7.85
C ARG A 48 6.14 -3.69 8.87
N ASP A 49 4.83 -3.68 8.64
CA ASP A 49 3.87 -4.33 9.54
C ASP A 49 4.11 -5.83 9.63
N THR A 50 4.37 -6.47 8.49
CA THR A 50 4.69 -7.90 8.44
C THR A 50 5.97 -8.21 9.22
N GLN A 51 7.01 -7.38 9.06
CA GLN A 51 8.26 -7.53 9.80
C GLN A 51 8.05 -7.35 11.30
N ASN A 52 7.22 -6.39 11.70
CA ASN A 52 6.89 -6.15 13.10
C ASN A 52 6.12 -7.34 13.71
N VAL A 53 5.16 -7.88 12.98
CA VAL A 53 4.40 -9.07 13.44
C VAL A 53 5.34 -10.25 13.60
N ASN A 54 6.22 -10.49 12.63
CA ASN A 54 7.19 -11.60 12.71
C ASN A 54 8.14 -11.42 13.90
N SER A 55 8.60 -10.21 14.15
CA SER A 55 9.45 -9.89 15.30
C SER A 55 8.74 -10.15 16.62
N LEU A 56 7.47 -9.73 16.74
CA LEU A 56 6.66 -9.97 17.92
C LEU A 56 6.40 -11.46 18.16
N GLN A 57 6.14 -12.22 17.11
CA GLN A 57 5.96 -13.67 17.21
C GLN A 57 7.23 -14.36 17.68
N LYS A 58 8.38 -13.93 17.20
CA LYS A 58 9.68 -14.46 17.65
C LYS A 58 9.91 -14.15 19.12
N GLN A 59 9.67 -12.92 19.56
CA GLN A 59 9.79 -12.53 20.96
C GLN A 59 8.86 -13.33 21.85
N ARG A 60 7.62 -13.56 21.40
CA ARG A 60 6.65 -14.37 22.14
C ARG A 60 7.14 -15.80 22.32
N LYS A 61 7.68 -16.41 21.27
CA LYS A 61 8.26 -17.76 21.33
C LYS A 61 9.41 -17.82 22.33
N GLU A 62 10.30 -16.85 22.28
CA GLU A 62 11.45 -16.78 23.20
C GLU A 62 10.98 -16.62 24.63
N THR A 63 9.99 -15.78 24.88
CA THR A 63 9.42 -15.58 26.21
C THR A 63 8.79 -16.86 26.75
N ILE A 64 7.99 -17.54 25.94
CA ILE A 64 7.37 -18.82 26.33
C ILE A 64 8.43 -19.87 26.66
N SER A 65 9.50 -19.95 25.85
CA SER A 65 10.59 -20.86 26.09
C SER A 65 11.29 -20.58 27.41
N VAL A 66 11.53 -19.30 27.73
CA VAL A 66 12.15 -18.91 29.01
C VAL A 66 11.24 -19.25 30.18
N VAL A 67 9.94 -18.96 30.07
CA VAL A 67 8.96 -19.28 31.11
C VAL A 67 8.88 -20.79 31.34
N ASP A 68 8.85 -21.59 30.27
CA ASP A 68 8.82 -23.07 30.38
C ASP A 68 10.07 -23.61 31.07
N SER A 69 11.25 -23.08 30.72
CA SER A 69 12.50 -23.46 31.35
C SER A 69 12.51 -23.11 32.83
N LEU A 70 11.99 -21.94 33.17
CA LEU A 70 11.90 -21.49 34.56
C LEU A 70 10.96 -22.39 35.36
N ILE A 71 9.80 -22.74 34.82
CA ILE A 71 8.83 -23.65 35.47
C ILE A 71 9.48 -25.01 35.70
N LYS A 72 10.16 -25.54 34.74
CA LYS A 72 10.88 -26.84 34.89
C LYS A 72 11.94 -26.77 35.96
N SER A 73 12.68 -25.68 36.05
CA SER A 73 13.68 -25.48 37.10
C SER A 73 13.04 -25.44 38.49
N ILE A 74 11.93 -24.74 38.64
CA ILE A 74 11.19 -24.65 39.87
C ILE A 74 10.65 -26.04 40.30
N ASP A 75 10.06 -26.77 39.36
CA ASP A 75 9.51 -28.10 39.62
C ASP A 75 10.61 -29.07 40.05
N THR A 76 11.77 -29.02 39.41
CA THR A 76 12.90 -29.86 39.80
C THR A 76 13.39 -29.52 41.20
N PHE A 77 13.46 -28.24 41.54
CA PHE A 77 13.85 -27.78 42.87
C PHE A 77 12.88 -28.27 43.94
N VAL A 78 11.58 -28.13 43.68
CA VAL A 78 10.54 -28.57 44.60
C VAL A 78 10.63 -30.08 44.85
N GLU A 79 10.84 -30.87 43.80
CA GLU A 79 10.97 -32.33 43.94
C GLU A 79 12.20 -32.74 44.77
N ARG A 80 13.31 -32.00 44.63
CA ARG A 80 14.53 -32.27 45.41
C ARG A 80 14.31 -32.01 46.91
N GLU A 81 13.47 -31.03 47.24
CA GLU A 81 13.19 -30.65 48.60
C GLU A 81 12.13 -31.55 49.28
N LYS A 82 11.46 -32.37 48.49
CA LYS A 82 10.57 -33.40 49.02
C LYS A 82 11.42 -34.56 49.54
#